data_f891d682276226b89c8237069c1f3bba
#
_entry.id   f891d682276226b89c8237069c1f3bba
#
_cell.length_a   1.000
_cell.length_b   1.000
_cell.length_c   1.000
_cell.angle_alpha   90.00
_cell.angle_beta   90.00
_cell.angle_gamma   90.00
#
_symmetry.space_group_name_H-M   'P 1'
#
loop_
_entity.id
_entity.type
_entity.pdbx_description
1 polymer ?
#
loop_
_entity_poly.entity_id
_entity_poly.type
_entity_poly.pdbx_seq_one_letter_code
_entity_poly.pdbx_strand_id
1 'polypeptide(L)'
;MIRTALVVAMLAFGATALVAQGDPIAARKALMKANGDQSKVATDMLEAKQPFNLDAAKKVFATFAEAGEKAPALFPDNSKTGGDTAALPAIWENKADFTAKLAKFASEAKAAMDVTKDLDSFKIQITEVRKNCGGCHQTYRKKTS
;
A
#
# COMPACT_ATOMS: atom_id res chain seq x y z
N MET A 1 18.30 64.88 -24.47
CA MET A 1 18.96 63.67 -23.95
C MET A 1 17.82 62.79 -23.41
N ILE A 2 17.34 61.84 -24.22
CA ILE A 2 16.22 60.94 -23.90
C ILE A 2 16.82 59.59 -23.51
N ARG A 3 16.65 59.20 -22.24
CA ARG A 3 17.06 57.88 -21.74
C ARG A 3 15.90 56.90 -21.89
N THR A 4 15.99 56.02 -22.87
CA THR A 4 15.10 54.90 -23.07
C THR A 4 15.44 53.77 -22.11
N ALA A 5 14.53 53.47 -21.15
CA ALA A 5 14.64 52.30 -20.26
C ALA A 5 13.99 51.09 -20.94
N LEU A 6 14.77 50.10 -21.28
CA LEU A 6 14.33 48.79 -21.77
C LEU A 6 13.89 47.94 -20.56
N VAL A 7 12.59 47.70 -20.45
CA VAL A 7 12.04 46.73 -19.51
C VAL A 7 12.07 45.35 -20.17
N VAL A 8 13.00 44.50 -19.70
CA VAL A 8 13.04 43.09 -20.11
C VAL A 8 12.06 42.31 -19.22
N ALA A 9 10.91 41.90 -19.78
CA ALA A 9 9.97 41.02 -19.12
C ALA A 9 10.51 39.57 -19.23
N MET A 10 11.02 39.01 -18.11
CA MET A 10 11.32 37.58 -18.01
C MET A 10 10.03 36.81 -17.86
N LEU A 11 9.62 36.13 -18.92
CA LEU A 11 8.60 35.05 -18.89
C LEU A 11 9.23 33.84 -18.22
N ALA A 12 8.95 33.63 -16.94
CA ALA A 12 9.25 32.37 -16.26
C ALA A 12 8.32 31.27 -16.80
N PHE A 13 8.80 30.46 -17.72
CA PHE A 13 8.16 29.20 -18.09
C PHE A 13 8.26 28.25 -16.90
N GLY A 14 7.19 28.17 -16.13
CA GLY A 14 7.00 27.12 -15.13
C GLY A 14 6.87 25.78 -15.84
N ALA A 15 7.96 25.04 -15.99
CA ALA A 15 7.92 23.64 -16.37
C ALA A 15 7.26 22.86 -15.23
N THR A 16 5.96 22.62 -15.32
CA THR A 16 5.30 21.59 -14.52
C THR A 16 5.90 20.26 -14.94
N ALA A 17 6.81 19.72 -14.13
CA ALA A 17 7.27 18.36 -14.28
C ALA A 17 6.04 17.44 -14.16
N LEU A 18 5.54 16.96 -15.30
CA LEU A 18 4.69 15.77 -15.32
C LEU A 18 5.57 14.62 -14.81
N VAL A 19 5.48 14.36 -13.51
CA VAL A 19 5.97 13.10 -12.96
C VAL A 19 5.17 12.03 -13.71
N ALA A 20 5.83 11.28 -14.57
CA ALA A 20 5.25 10.12 -15.21
C ALA A 20 4.79 9.19 -14.09
N GLN A 21 3.50 9.27 -13.75
CA GLN A 21 2.88 8.34 -12.81
C GLN A 21 2.93 6.99 -13.50
N GLY A 22 3.82 6.11 -13.03
CA GLY A 22 3.89 4.73 -13.48
C GLY A 22 2.49 4.08 -13.41
N ASP A 23 2.31 2.98 -14.14
CA ASP A 23 1.02 2.27 -14.20
C ASP A 23 0.49 1.96 -12.78
N PRO A 24 -0.60 2.60 -12.33
CA PRO A 24 -1.13 2.41 -10.97
C PRO A 24 -1.65 0.99 -10.75
N ILE A 25 -2.05 0.29 -11.82
CA ILE A 25 -2.48 -1.11 -11.74
C ILE A 25 -1.28 -2.00 -11.45
N ALA A 26 -0.17 -1.82 -12.16
CA ALA A 26 1.07 -2.55 -11.90
C ALA A 26 1.59 -2.24 -10.48
N ALA A 27 1.56 -0.99 -10.06
CA ALA A 27 2.04 -0.58 -8.73
C ALA A 27 1.24 -1.22 -7.59
N ARG A 28 -0.10 -1.21 -7.64
CA ARG A 28 -0.91 -1.87 -6.60
C ARG A 28 -0.79 -3.39 -6.61
N LYS A 29 -0.58 -4.01 -7.79
CA LYS A 29 -0.28 -5.46 -7.89
C LYS A 29 1.06 -5.77 -7.22
N ALA A 30 2.08 -4.94 -7.41
CA ALA A 30 3.38 -5.09 -6.76
C ALA A 30 3.29 -4.97 -5.24
N LEU A 31 2.52 -4.00 -4.70
CA LEU A 31 2.27 -3.90 -3.27
C LEU A 31 1.59 -5.16 -2.71
N MET A 32 0.58 -5.67 -3.39
CA MET A 32 -0.11 -6.89 -2.94
C MET A 32 0.78 -8.13 -3.05
N LYS A 33 1.64 -8.20 -4.06
CA LYS A 33 2.65 -9.26 -4.16
C LYS A 33 3.61 -9.20 -2.98
N ALA A 34 4.14 -8.04 -2.64
CA ALA A 34 5.02 -7.87 -1.49
C ALA A 34 4.35 -8.32 -0.18
N ASN A 35 3.06 -7.98 0.02
CA ASN A 35 2.29 -8.48 1.15
C ASN A 35 2.16 -10.02 1.15
N GLY A 36 1.95 -10.62 -0.01
CA GLY A 36 1.90 -12.08 -0.17
C GLY A 36 3.23 -12.75 0.20
N ASP A 37 4.33 -12.20 -0.31
CA ASP A 37 5.68 -12.69 -0.02
C ASP A 37 5.98 -12.61 1.49
N GLN A 38 5.65 -11.50 2.15
CA GLN A 38 5.81 -11.34 3.60
C GLN A 38 4.84 -12.21 4.40
N SER A 39 3.63 -12.43 3.91
CA SER A 39 2.72 -13.41 4.53
C SER A 39 3.29 -14.82 4.49
N LYS A 40 3.99 -15.19 3.40
CA LYS A 40 4.69 -16.48 3.34
C LYS A 40 5.80 -16.57 4.38
N VAL A 41 6.65 -15.55 4.50
CA VAL A 41 7.71 -15.49 5.54
C VAL A 41 7.11 -15.68 6.93
N ALA A 42 6.00 -14.98 7.22
CA ALA A 42 5.31 -15.14 8.51
C ALA A 42 4.81 -16.58 8.72
N THR A 43 4.21 -17.18 7.70
CA THR A 43 3.72 -18.56 7.78
C THR A 43 4.84 -19.55 7.99
N ASP A 44 5.96 -19.39 7.28
CA ASP A 44 7.12 -20.28 7.42
C ASP A 44 7.72 -20.22 8.85
N MET A 45 7.72 -19.05 9.52
CA MET A 45 8.11 -18.93 10.92
C MET A 45 7.11 -19.59 11.87
N LEU A 46 5.79 -19.42 11.63
CA LEU A 46 4.75 -20.02 12.47
C LEU A 46 4.69 -21.55 12.38
N GLU A 47 5.00 -22.09 11.22
CA GLU A 47 5.02 -23.52 10.96
C GLU A 47 6.38 -24.19 11.23
N ALA A 48 7.31 -23.44 11.81
CA ALA A 48 8.69 -23.88 12.09
C ALA A 48 9.47 -24.37 10.84
N LYS A 49 9.04 -23.94 9.63
CA LYS A 49 9.79 -24.18 8.39
C LYS A 49 11.07 -23.36 8.32
N GLN A 50 11.12 -22.26 9.06
CA GLN A 50 12.30 -21.48 9.34
C GLN A 50 12.30 -21.02 10.80
N PRO A 51 13.48 -20.78 11.42
CA PRO A 51 13.56 -20.25 12.77
C PRO A 51 12.87 -18.89 12.87
N PHE A 52 12.27 -18.59 14.03
CA PHE A 52 11.78 -17.25 14.31
C PHE A 52 12.95 -16.25 14.29
N ASN A 53 12.72 -15.14 13.59
CA ASN A 53 13.66 -14.02 13.54
C ASN A 53 12.86 -12.72 13.76
N LEU A 54 13.24 -11.97 14.80
CA LEU A 54 12.50 -10.76 15.19
C LEU A 54 12.54 -9.68 14.11
N ASP A 55 13.67 -9.48 13.44
CA ASP A 55 13.78 -8.47 12.38
C ASP A 55 12.94 -8.84 11.17
N ALA A 56 12.91 -10.11 10.80
CA ALA A 56 12.02 -10.61 9.75
C ALA A 56 10.55 -10.44 10.13
N ALA A 57 10.17 -10.73 11.38
CA ALA A 57 8.81 -10.54 11.89
C ALA A 57 8.40 -9.06 11.85
N LYS A 58 9.27 -8.14 12.27
CA LYS A 58 9.05 -6.70 12.17
C LYS A 58 8.95 -6.23 10.72
N LYS A 59 9.78 -6.78 9.82
CA LYS A 59 9.70 -6.47 8.38
C LYS A 59 8.38 -6.88 7.76
N VAL A 60 7.77 -8.00 8.19
CA VAL A 60 6.41 -8.39 7.76
C VAL A 60 5.44 -7.25 8.06
N PHE A 61 5.38 -6.76 9.28
CA PHE A 61 4.48 -5.70 9.67
C PHE A 61 4.81 -4.36 9.01
N ALA A 62 6.07 -4.01 8.87
CA ALA A 62 6.49 -2.80 8.15
C ALA A 62 6.00 -2.79 6.70
N THR A 63 6.12 -3.93 6.00
CA THR A 63 5.61 -4.07 4.63
C THR A 63 4.09 -3.92 4.57
N PHE A 64 3.37 -4.50 5.53
CA PHE A 64 1.91 -4.36 5.61
C PHE A 64 1.48 -2.92 5.87
N ALA A 65 2.17 -2.23 6.79
CA ALA A 65 1.91 -0.83 7.08
C ALA A 65 2.15 0.05 5.84
N GLU A 66 3.28 -0.12 5.18
CA GLU A 66 3.62 0.60 3.96
C GLU A 66 2.57 0.39 2.85
N ALA A 67 2.10 -0.83 2.68
CA ALA A 67 1.07 -1.13 1.70
C ALA A 67 -0.26 -0.42 2.03
N GLY A 68 -0.69 -0.42 3.30
CA GLY A 68 -1.88 0.29 3.73
C GLY A 68 -1.79 1.81 3.53
N GLU A 69 -0.62 2.39 3.70
CA GLU A 69 -0.37 3.83 3.49
C GLU A 69 -0.30 4.23 2.01
N LYS A 70 0.37 3.43 1.19
CA LYS A 70 0.60 3.75 -0.23
C LYS A 70 -0.56 3.38 -1.14
N ALA A 71 -1.31 2.32 -0.80
CA ALA A 71 -2.36 1.79 -1.66
C ALA A 71 -3.44 2.82 -2.04
N PRO A 72 -3.96 3.71 -1.15
CA PRO A 72 -5.02 4.65 -1.53
C PRO A 72 -4.71 5.48 -2.78
N ALA A 73 -3.47 5.91 -2.96
CA ALA A 73 -3.03 6.70 -4.11
C ALA A 73 -2.98 5.92 -5.44
N LEU A 74 -3.05 4.58 -5.38
CA LEU A 74 -2.93 3.70 -6.54
C LEU A 74 -4.29 3.30 -7.15
N PHE A 75 -5.36 3.99 -6.76
CA PHE A 75 -6.71 3.80 -7.30
C PHE A 75 -7.30 5.10 -7.88
N PRO A 76 -6.58 5.76 -8.82
CA PRO A 76 -7.15 6.89 -9.54
C PRO A 76 -8.29 6.44 -10.45
N ASP A 77 -9.17 7.38 -10.85
CA ASP A 77 -10.36 7.06 -11.63
C ASP A 77 -10.07 6.42 -13.00
N ASN A 78 -8.95 6.75 -13.60
CA ASN A 78 -8.49 6.19 -14.88
C ASN A 78 -7.89 4.77 -14.77
N SER A 79 -7.91 4.14 -13.59
CA SER A 79 -7.38 2.79 -13.36
C SER A 79 -8.43 1.76 -12.96
N LYS A 80 -9.70 2.03 -13.23
CA LYS A 80 -10.84 1.15 -12.91
C LYS A 80 -10.81 -0.14 -13.71
N THR A 81 -10.28 -0.10 -14.93
CA THR A 81 -10.26 -1.21 -15.88
C THR A 81 -8.89 -1.37 -16.51
N GLY A 82 -8.66 -2.49 -17.18
CA GLY A 82 -7.39 -2.79 -17.87
C GLY A 82 -6.37 -3.52 -17.00
N GLY A 83 -5.23 -3.86 -17.58
CA GLY A 83 -4.06 -4.41 -16.90
C GLY A 83 -4.28 -5.63 -16.01
N ASP A 84 -5.24 -6.51 -16.31
CA ASP A 84 -5.63 -7.65 -15.46
C ASP A 84 -5.96 -7.25 -14.01
N THR A 85 -6.60 -6.11 -13.83
CA THR A 85 -6.98 -5.65 -12.50
C THR A 85 -8.00 -6.59 -11.86
N ALA A 86 -7.74 -6.98 -10.61
CA ALA A 86 -8.70 -7.67 -9.76
C ALA A 86 -9.52 -6.70 -8.88
N ALA A 87 -9.31 -5.40 -8.99
CA ALA A 87 -10.08 -4.41 -8.26
C ALA A 87 -11.53 -4.36 -8.75
N LEU A 88 -12.48 -4.32 -7.81
CA LEU A 88 -13.90 -4.17 -8.13
C LEU A 88 -14.30 -2.69 -8.19
N PRO A 89 -15.32 -2.32 -8.98
CA PRO A 89 -15.87 -0.95 -9.04
C PRO A 89 -16.25 -0.39 -7.67
N ALA A 90 -16.65 -1.23 -6.73
CA ALA A 90 -17.00 -0.88 -5.37
C ALA A 90 -15.93 -0.04 -4.64
N ILE A 91 -14.66 -0.12 -5.04
CA ILE A 91 -13.58 0.72 -4.50
C ILE A 91 -13.86 2.20 -4.74
N TRP A 92 -14.28 2.54 -5.94
CA TRP A 92 -14.55 3.93 -6.36
C TRP A 92 -15.92 4.42 -5.91
N GLU A 93 -16.88 3.51 -5.78
CA GLU A 93 -18.22 3.78 -5.26
C GLU A 93 -18.21 4.05 -3.75
N ASN A 94 -17.32 3.36 -3.02
CA ASN A 94 -17.20 3.44 -1.56
C ASN A 94 -15.77 3.84 -1.13
N LYS A 95 -15.21 4.87 -1.75
CA LYS A 95 -13.80 5.27 -1.58
C LYS A 95 -13.44 5.59 -0.12
N ALA A 96 -14.38 6.16 0.64
CA ALA A 96 -14.18 6.48 2.06
C ALA A 96 -13.98 5.21 2.91
N ASP A 97 -14.86 4.19 2.75
CA ASP A 97 -14.72 2.92 3.47
C ASP A 97 -13.45 2.16 3.04
N PHE A 98 -13.17 2.12 1.74
CA PHE A 98 -11.95 1.52 1.21
C PHE A 98 -10.69 2.13 1.84
N THR A 99 -10.62 3.47 1.87
CA THR A 99 -9.47 4.18 2.45
C THR A 99 -9.40 3.97 3.97
N ALA A 100 -10.53 3.97 4.67
CA ALA A 100 -10.57 3.70 6.11
C ALA A 100 -10.06 2.28 6.44
N LYS A 101 -10.42 1.27 5.64
CA LYS A 101 -9.90 -0.10 5.81
C LYS A 101 -8.38 -0.18 5.61
N LEU A 102 -7.84 0.53 4.62
CA LEU A 102 -6.39 0.59 4.40
C LEU A 102 -5.67 1.32 5.53
N ALA A 103 -6.22 2.42 6.03
CA ALA A 103 -5.67 3.15 7.17
C ALA A 103 -5.68 2.30 8.45
N LYS A 104 -6.78 1.55 8.70
CA LYS A 104 -6.88 0.60 9.81
C LYS A 104 -5.80 -0.48 9.70
N PHE A 105 -5.65 -1.09 8.51
CA PHE A 105 -4.62 -2.10 8.25
C PHE A 105 -3.22 -1.57 8.54
N ALA A 106 -2.88 -0.37 8.05
CA ALA A 106 -1.59 0.26 8.30
C ALA A 106 -1.35 0.53 9.79
N SER A 107 -2.35 1.07 10.49
CA SER A 107 -2.27 1.38 11.92
C SER A 107 -2.07 0.11 12.77
N GLU A 108 -2.85 -0.93 12.51
CA GLU A 108 -2.74 -2.20 13.22
C GLU A 108 -1.41 -2.92 12.95
N ALA A 109 -0.91 -2.84 11.70
CA ALA A 109 0.42 -3.39 11.38
C ALA A 109 1.54 -2.65 12.12
N LYS A 110 1.47 -1.32 12.23
CA LYS A 110 2.44 -0.54 13.02
C LYS A 110 2.38 -0.92 14.51
N ALA A 111 1.19 -0.95 15.09
CA ALA A 111 1.03 -1.32 16.48
C ALA A 111 1.55 -2.75 16.76
N ALA A 112 1.27 -3.69 15.84
CA ALA A 112 1.78 -5.05 15.92
C ALA A 112 3.31 -5.12 15.89
N MET A 113 3.95 -4.31 15.02
CA MET A 113 5.41 -4.22 14.92
C MET A 113 6.04 -3.77 16.25
N ASP A 114 5.42 -2.78 16.91
CA ASP A 114 5.94 -2.20 18.16
C ASP A 114 5.89 -3.18 19.34
N VAL A 115 4.85 -4.02 19.42
CA VAL A 115 4.64 -4.94 20.54
C VAL A 115 5.22 -6.35 20.30
N THR A 116 5.66 -6.66 19.08
CA THR A 116 6.25 -7.95 18.72
C THR A 116 7.70 -8.04 19.23
N LYS A 117 7.97 -9.03 20.07
CA LYS A 117 9.30 -9.27 20.69
C LYS A 117 9.78 -10.72 20.62
N ASP A 118 8.87 -11.66 20.41
CA ASP A 118 9.09 -13.10 20.38
C ASP A 118 8.07 -13.81 19.47
N LEU A 119 8.21 -15.12 19.31
CA LEU A 119 7.31 -15.92 18.48
C LEU A 119 5.86 -15.88 18.97
N ASP A 120 5.63 -15.89 20.29
CA ASP A 120 4.28 -15.93 20.86
C ASP A 120 3.54 -14.62 20.61
N SER A 121 4.19 -13.49 20.88
CA SER A 121 3.64 -12.16 20.55
C SER A 121 3.46 -12.01 19.04
N PHE A 122 4.39 -12.48 18.21
CA PHE A 122 4.24 -12.45 16.76
C PHE A 122 3.03 -13.25 16.29
N LYS A 123 2.81 -14.46 16.80
CA LYS A 123 1.68 -15.32 16.46
C LYS A 123 0.33 -14.63 16.74
N ILE A 124 0.23 -13.98 17.89
CA ILE A 124 -0.99 -13.22 18.26
C ILE A 124 -1.20 -12.07 17.27
N GLN A 125 -0.19 -11.24 17.08
CA GLN A 125 -0.30 -10.02 16.28
C GLN A 125 -0.55 -10.31 14.81
N ILE A 126 0.14 -11.27 14.21
CA ILE A 126 -0.02 -11.59 12.79
C ILE A 126 -1.41 -12.17 12.49
N THR A 127 -1.98 -12.92 13.44
CA THR A 127 -3.33 -13.47 13.31
C THR A 127 -4.36 -12.35 13.24
N GLU A 128 -4.25 -11.33 14.09
CA GLU A 128 -5.16 -10.19 14.11
C GLU A 128 -5.01 -9.31 12.87
N VAL A 129 -3.78 -8.93 12.52
CA VAL A 129 -3.52 -8.06 11.36
C VAL A 129 -4.01 -8.70 10.06
N ARG A 130 -3.85 -10.02 9.89
CA ARG A 130 -4.30 -10.74 8.68
C ARG A 130 -5.82 -10.75 8.48
N LYS A 131 -6.62 -10.52 9.50
CA LYS A 131 -8.09 -10.38 9.36
C LYS A 131 -8.47 -9.24 8.41
N ASN A 132 -7.66 -8.18 8.35
CA ASN A 132 -7.87 -7.07 7.42
C ASN A 132 -7.80 -7.51 5.95
N CYS A 133 -6.94 -8.48 5.63
CA CYS A 133 -6.80 -8.98 4.26
C CYS A 133 -8.14 -9.55 3.75
N GLY A 134 -8.77 -10.44 4.52
CA GLY A 134 -10.07 -11.02 4.20
C GLY A 134 -11.18 -9.98 4.16
N GLY A 135 -11.26 -9.12 5.18
CA GLY A 135 -12.30 -8.10 5.30
C GLY A 135 -12.31 -7.09 4.15
N CYS A 136 -11.12 -6.72 3.63
CA CYS A 136 -11.01 -5.86 2.46
C CYS A 136 -11.29 -6.63 1.15
N HIS A 137 -10.67 -7.78 0.95
CA HIS A 137 -10.76 -8.56 -0.28
C HIS A 137 -12.16 -9.11 -0.56
N GLN A 138 -12.97 -9.39 0.46
CA GLN A 138 -14.36 -9.83 0.28
C GLN A 138 -15.21 -8.79 -0.46
N THR A 139 -14.97 -7.51 -0.21
CA THR A 139 -15.76 -6.41 -0.77
C THR A 139 -15.15 -5.82 -2.04
N TYR A 140 -13.82 -5.73 -2.11
CA TYR A 140 -13.11 -4.89 -3.06
C TYR A 140 -12.29 -5.65 -4.09
N ARG A 141 -12.20 -6.98 -4.01
CA ARG A 141 -11.42 -7.80 -4.93
C ARG A 141 -12.28 -8.85 -5.62
N LYS A 142 -12.08 -9.05 -6.93
CA LYS A 142 -12.66 -10.18 -7.67
C LYS A 142 -12.26 -11.50 -7.00
N LYS A 143 -13.21 -12.39 -6.84
CA LYS A 143 -12.90 -13.76 -6.38
C LYS A 143 -12.02 -14.43 -7.43
N THR A 144 -10.94 -15.03 -7.00
CA THR A 144 -10.17 -15.97 -7.84
C THR A 144 -10.91 -17.31 -7.79
N SER A 145 -11.33 -17.77 -8.97
CA SER A 145 -11.82 -19.14 -9.18
C SER A 145 -10.69 -20.12 -8.95
#